data_8f9e9ed09c4adb09564007d992c01235
#
_entry.id   8f9e9ed09c4adb09564007d992c01235
#
_cell.length_a   1.000
_cell.length_b   1.000
_cell.length_c   1.000
_cell.angle_alpha   90.00
_cell.angle_beta   90.00
_cell.angle_gamma   90.00
#
_symmetry.space_group_name_H-M   'P 1'
#
loop_
_entity.id
_entity.type
_entity.pdbx_description
1 polymer ?
#
loop_
_entity_poly.entity_id
_entity_poly.type
_entity_poly.pdbx_seq_one_letter_code
_entity_poly.pdbx_strand_id
1 'polypeptide(L)'
;MQKIQTDILIVGSGLAGLSLSKYLSEINPNLPILLLSKTSIDECNTYYAQGGIAVVHDFLKDSYKQHVEDTLKAGKGLCDEKVVQHVITEAPKRLNELLQWGVELDKNSQGGLDLGLEGGHSQNRIVHHKDKTGYEIETKLIPLIEKLPNVTIKTSFFATDLIIENGHCLGLKGFDEKGEPTIIEAKATVLATGGSGQVFGVTSNPFVSTGDGVAMAIRSNVALQNMKYIQFHPTAMFEPQKSQAFLITEAIRGYGAHILNSNGERFLLEVHKNGELATRDVVSKAISEQMKKENGKNVWLDLRHLPIEDFKNKFPKVFNYCSQQGFDITQDLIPIAPAAHYQCGGIIVDEKGATDKLQLFAIGECSYTGLHGANRLASNSLLEAIVYSHDLADYLTSTVFTTQLKSNENTVLTYKNIHHDEVLQFRNQLQRFMKYESIYGEKQAIIKTYQLVSELLKRFRMKYKKYDNHPFLCETYNLIQTAEIILKESLPVSYKRNKISKKTKL
;
A
#
# COMPACT_ATOMS: atom_id res chain seq x y z
N MET A 1 -5.52 -13.37 29.86
CA MET A 1 -5.77 -13.06 28.46
C MET A 1 -7.10 -12.34 28.36
N GLN A 2 -7.10 -11.13 27.82
CA GLN A 2 -8.30 -10.31 27.68
C GLN A 2 -9.14 -10.84 26.50
N LYS A 3 -10.49 -10.84 26.64
CA LYS A 3 -11.41 -11.07 25.54
C LYS A 3 -12.25 -9.82 25.28
N ILE A 4 -12.36 -9.44 24.02
CA ILE A 4 -13.17 -8.32 23.54
C ILE A 4 -14.14 -8.87 22.50
N GLN A 5 -15.37 -8.36 22.47
CA GLN A 5 -16.38 -8.72 21.47
C GLN A 5 -16.86 -7.48 20.74
N THR A 6 -17.05 -7.59 19.44
CA THR A 6 -17.63 -6.54 18.60
C THR A 6 -18.45 -7.17 17.45
N ASP A 7 -19.26 -6.38 16.77
CA ASP A 7 -19.93 -6.84 15.57
C ASP A 7 -18.98 -6.76 14.37
N ILE A 8 -18.36 -5.61 14.17
CA ILE A 8 -17.41 -5.41 13.08
C ILE A 8 -16.03 -5.09 13.67
N LEU A 9 -15.02 -5.82 13.22
CA LEU A 9 -13.63 -5.60 13.53
C LEU A 9 -12.89 -5.10 12.28
N ILE A 10 -12.30 -3.91 12.35
CA ILE A 10 -11.53 -3.31 11.26
C ILE A 10 -10.07 -3.21 11.71
N VAL A 11 -9.16 -3.75 10.89
CA VAL A 11 -7.72 -3.77 11.19
C VAL A 11 -6.97 -2.87 10.23
N GLY A 12 -6.60 -1.68 10.69
CA GLY A 12 -5.92 -0.64 9.93
C GLY A 12 -6.72 0.65 9.85
N SER A 13 -6.04 1.77 10.12
CA SER A 13 -6.61 3.12 10.27
C SER A 13 -6.29 4.07 9.10
N GLY A 14 -5.85 3.56 7.94
CA GLY A 14 -5.75 4.36 6.73
C GLY A 14 -7.12 4.65 6.11
N LEU A 15 -7.15 5.36 4.97
CA LEU A 15 -8.41 5.78 4.30
C LEU A 15 -9.44 4.66 4.21
N ALA A 16 -9.02 3.43 3.87
CA ALA A 16 -9.95 2.30 3.76
C ALA A 16 -10.67 1.99 5.09
N GLY A 17 -9.94 1.90 6.20
CA GLY A 17 -10.52 1.61 7.51
C GLY A 17 -11.35 2.76 8.07
N LEU A 18 -10.88 4.00 7.92
CA LEU A 18 -11.61 5.20 8.36
C LEU A 18 -12.91 5.40 7.58
N SER A 19 -12.85 5.30 6.23
CA SER A 19 -14.03 5.44 5.37
C SER A 19 -15.06 4.35 5.66
N LEU A 20 -14.61 3.10 5.81
CA LEU A 20 -15.51 2.00 6.18
C LEU A 20 -16.21 2.27 7.51
N SER A 21 -15.47 2.71 8.53
CA SER A 21 -16.05 3.07 9.84
C SER A 21 -17.10 4.17 9.71
N LYS A 22 -16.84 5.16 8.86
CA LYS A 22 -17.76 6.29 8.61
C LYS A 22 -19.03 5.82 7.91
N TYR A 23 -18.91 5.07 6.80
CA TYR A 23 -20.07 4.57 6.06
C TYR A 23 -20.94 3.63 6.91
N LEU A 24 -20.33 2.68 7.63
CA LEU A 24 -21.06 1.79 8.54
C LEU A 24 -21.86 2.55 9.59
N SER A 25 -21.27 3.59 10.20
CA SER A 25 -21.93 4.42 11.20
C SER A 25 -23.06 5.28 10.61
N GLU A 26 -22.93 5.74 9.37
CA GLU A 26 -24.01 6.50 8.68
C GLU A 26 -25.20 5.60 8.37
N ILE A 27 -24.95 4.36 7.93
CA ILE A 27 -26.00 3.40 7.58
C ILE A 27 -26.65 2.82 8.85
N ASN A 28 -25.86 2.45 9.85
CA ASN A 28 -26.34 1.87 11.09
C ASN A 28 -25.60 2.43 12.33
N PRO A 29 -26.10 3.53 12.93
CA PRO A 29 -25.46 4.18 14.07
C PRO A 29 -25.37 3.31 15.36
N ASN A 30 -26.08 2.19 15.41
CA ASN A 30 -26.07 1.28 16.55
C ASN A 30 -25.16 0.06 16.36
N LEU A 31 -24.48 -0.08 15.22
CA LEU A 31 -23.61 -1.21 14.92
C LEU A 31 -22.26 -1.03 15.66
N PRO A 32 -21.90 -1.93 16.60
CA PRO A 32 -20.62 -1.84 17.30
C PRO A 32 -19.45 -2.10 16.35
N ILE A 33 -18.54 -1.14 16.27
CA ILE A 33 -17.34 -1.19 15.42
C ILE A 33 -16.11 -1.03 16.30
N LEU A 34 -15.14 -1.92 16.12
CA LEU A 34 -13.81 -1.81 16.71
C LEU A 34 -12.76 -1.57 15.62
N LEU A 35 -12.15 -0.40 15.63
CA LEU A 35 -11.07 -0.03 14.70
C LEU A 35 -9.72 -0.17 15.43
N LEU A 36 -8.82 -0.97 14.85
CA LEU A 36 -7.48 -1.19 15.37
C LEU A 36 -6.42 -0.45 14.53
N SER A 37 -5.49 0.21 15.23
CA SER A 37 -4.25 0.71 14.63
C SER A 37 -3.04 0.09 15.33
N LYS A 38 -2.02 -0.27 14.54
CA LYS A 38 -0.78 -0.88 15.07
C LYS A 38 0.05 0.10 15.91
N THR A 39 -0.02 1.38 15.57
CA THR A 39 0.67 2.50 16.25
C THR A 39 -0.35 3.62 16.54
N SER A 40 0.01 4.89 16.37
CA SER A 40 -0.97 5.98 16.35
C SER A 40 -1.95 5.84 15.19
N ILE A 41 -3.10 6.47 15.30
CA ILE A 41 -4.18 6.34 14.30
C ILE A 41 -3.80 6.90 12.93
N ASP A 42 -2.94 7.90 12.89
CA ASP A 42 -2.47 8.63 11.71
C ASP A 42 -1.22 8.03 11.04
N GLU A 43 -0.55 7.05 11.67
CA GLU A 43 0.66 6.45 11.09
C GLU A 43 0.29 5.38 10.05
N CYS A 44 0.04 5.80 8.82
CA CYS A 44 -0.37 4.95 7.71
C CYS A 44 0.11 5.49 6.35
N ASN A 45 0.04 4.66 5.29
CA ASN A 45 0.41 5.09 3.93
C ASN A 45 -0.42 6.29 3.44
N THR A 46 -1.69 6.38 3.83
CA THR A 46 -2.58 7.48 3.42
C THR A 46 -2.04 8.83 3.88
N TYR A 47 -1.63 8.96 5.14
CA TYR A 47 -1.11 10.21 5.70
C TYR A 47 0.08 10.77 4.91
N TYR A 48 0.91 9.89 4.35
CA TYR A 48 2.09 10.28 3.56
C TYR A 48 1.79 10.45 2.07
N ALA A 49 0.59 10.13 1.59
CA ALA A 49 0.23 10.23 0.19
C ALA A 49 0.26 11.69 -0.30
N GLN A 50 1.16 11.97 -1.26
CA GLN A 50 1.40 13.30 -1.81
C GLN A 50 0.58 13.59 -3.06
N GLY A 51 0.24 12.55 -3.85
CA GLY A 51 -0.60 12.67 -5.05
C GLY A 51 -2.04 13.01 -4.73
N GLY A 52 -2.98 12.58 -5.58
CA GLY A 52 -4.39 12.88 -5.39
C GLY A 52 -5.28 11.66 -5.58
N ILE A 53 -6.53 11.93 -5.96
CA ILE A 53 -7.52 10.95 -6.35
C ILE A 53 -7.86 11.15 -7.82
N ALA A 54 -7.80 10.09 -8.62
CA ALA A 54 -8.14 10.16 -10.04
C ALA A 54 -9.67 10.11 -10.21
N VAL A 55 -10.26 11.20 -10.66
CA VAL A 55 -11.72 11.31 -10.83
C VAL A 55 -12.05 12.06 -12.10
N VAL A 56 -12.92 11.50 -12.95
CA VAL A 56 -13.49 12.24 -14.09
C VAL A 56 -14.44 13.32 -13.55
N HIS A 57 -14.02 14.57 -13.68
CA HIS A 57 -14.77 15.73 -13.19
C HIS A 57 -15.17 16.71 -14.31
N ASP A 58 -14.29 16.91 -15.30
CA ASP A 58 -14.54 17.76 -16.46
C ASP A 58 -14.96 16.90 -17.68
N PHE A 59 -16.25 16.60 -17.79
CA PHE A 59 -16.81 15.77 -18.88
C PHE A 59 -16.73 16.42 -20.28
N LEU A 60 -16.31 17.67 -20.40
CA LEU A 60 -16.04 18.31 -21.70
C LEU A 60 -14.68 17.87 -22.27
N LYS A 61 -13.72 17.53 -21.40
CA LYS A 61 -12.35 17.18 -21.78
C LYS A 61 -11.99 15.73 -21.49
N ASP A 62 -12.69 15.10 -20.54
CA ASP A 62 -12.42 13.75 -20.06
C ASP A 62 -13.67 12.88 -20.08
N SER A 63 -13.51 11.54 -19.96
CA SER A 63 -14.61 10.60 -19.88
C SER A 63 -14.23 9.37 -19.08
N TYR A 64 -15.24 8.68 -18.54
CA TYR A 64 -15.04 7.38 -17.90
C TYR A 64 -14.29 6.40 -18.81
N LYS A 65 -14.65 6.38 -20.10
CA LYS A 65 -13.98 5.52 -21.10
C LYS A 65 -12.48 5.77 -21.16
N GLN A 66 -12.04 7.03 -21.21
CA GLN A 66 -10.61 7.37 -21.25
C GLN A 66 -9.89 6.96 -19.96
N HIS A 67 -10.50 7.18 -18.79
CA HIS A 67 -9.90 6.76 -17.52
C HIS A 67 -9.81 5.22 -17.41
N VAL A 68 -10.84 4.50 -17.88
CA VAL A 68 -10.83 3.02 -17.97
C VAL A 68 -9.69 2.55 -18.89
N GLU A 69 -9.58 3.11 -20.09
CA GLU A 69 -8.51 2.76 -21.05
C GLU A 69 -7.11 3.02 -20.48
N ASP A 70 -6.89 4.17 -19.82
CA ASP A 70 -5.63 4.49 -19.16
C ASP A 70 -5.29 3.46 -18.05
N THR A 71 -6.30 3.08 -17.25
CA THR A 71 -6.14 2.10 -16.15
C THR A 71 -5.81 0.70 -16.70
N LEU A 72 -6.57 0.22 -17.69
CA LEU A 72 -6.33 -1.08 -18.34
C LEU A 72 -4.94 -1.15 -18.98
N LYS A 73 -4.53 -0.07 -19.64
CA LYS A 73 -3.20 0.04 -20.25
C LYS A 73 -2.09 -0.01 -19.21
N ALA A 74 -2.22 0.74 -18.10
CA ALA A 74 -1.26 0.73 -17.01
C ALA A 74 -1.13 -0.65 -16.37
N GLY A 75 -2.25 -1.36 -16.21
CA GLY A 75 -2.33 -2.70 -15.62
C GLY A 75 -1.88 -3.85 -16.54
N LYS A 76 -1.46 -3.54 -17.78
CA LYS A 76 -0.84 -4.50 -18.74
C LYS A 76 -1.69 -5.73 -19.05
N GLY A 77 -3.00 -5.55 -19.19
CA GLY A 77 -3.93 -6.62 -19.54
C GLY A 77 -4.22 -7.60 -18.41
N LEU A 78 -3.90 -7.26 -17.17
CA LEU A 78 -4.17 -8.08 -15.97
C LEU A 78 -5.22 -7.46 -15.06
N CYS A 79 -5.83 -6.34 -15.44
CA CYS A 79 -6.97 -5.78 -14.73
C CYS A 79 -8.25 -6.58 -15.02
N ASP A 80 -9.16 -6.59 -14.05
CA ASP A 80 -10.55 -6.95 -14.29
C ASP A 80 -11.30 -5.70 -14.81
N GLU A 81 -11.76 -5.76 -16.06
CA GLU A 81 -12.41 -4.61 -16.70
C GLU A 81 -13.68 -4.17 -16.00
N LYS A 82 -14.46 -5.11 -15.43
CA LYS A 82 -15.69 -4.78 -14.69
C LYS A 82 -15.36 -4.01 -13.42
N VAL A 83 -14.34 -4.45 -12.69
CA VAL A 83 -13.85 -3.74 -11.50
C VAL A 83 -13.35 -2.37 -11.86
N VAL A 84 -12.57 -2.23 -12.94
CA VAL A 84 -12.08 -0.94 -13.42
C VAL A 84 -13.23 0.00 -13.76
N GLN A 85 -14.23 -0.46 -14.50
CA GLN A 85 -15.42 0.33 -14.84
C GLN A 85 -16.18 0.75 -13.60
N HIS A 86 -16.45 -0.17 -12.67
CA HIS A 86 -17.16 0.10 -11.43
C HIS A 86 -16.48 1.18 -10.60
N VAL A 87 -15.19 0.98 -10.27
CA VAL A 87 -14.42 1.93 -9.44
C VAL A 87 -14.38 3.33 -10.06
N ILE A 88 -14.18 3.43 -11.37
CA ILE A 88 -14.08 4.71 -12.06
C ILE A 88 -15.44 5.42 -12.14
N THR A 89 -16.54 4.70 -12.36
CA THR A 89 -17.88 5.30 -12.45
C THR A 89 -18.41 5.75 -11.10
N GLU A 90 -18.03 5.08 -10.00
CA GLU A 90 -18.38 5.49 -8.64
C GLU A 90 -17.53 6.67 -8.10
N ALA A 91 -16.38 6.95 -8.73
CA ALA A 91 -15.43 7.95 -8.27
C ALA A 91 -16.04 9.34 -7.98
N PRO A 92 -16.86 9.96 -8.85
CA PRO A 92 -17.41 11.29 -8.58
C PRO A 92 -18.32 11.34 -7.35
N LYS A 93 -19.07 10.26 -7.09
CA LYS A 93 -19.94 10.16 -5.93
C LYS A 93 -19.13 10.05 -4.64
N ARG A 94 -18.11 9.19 -4.65
CA ARG A 94 -17.18 9.03 -3.50
C ARG A 94 -16.39 10.32 -3.22
N LEU A 95 -15.97 11.03 -4.26
CA LEU A 95 -15.34 12.34 -4.11
C LEU A 95 -16.28 13.34 -3.41
N ASN A 96 -17.54 13.42 -3.83
CA ASN A 96 -18.52 14.32 -3.21
C ASN A 96 -18.73 14.00 -1.72
N GLU A 97 -18.71 12.75 -1.33
CA GLU A 97 -18.80 12.33 0.08
C GLU A 97 -17.57 12.79 0.89
N LEU A 98 -16.35 12.66 0.35
CA LEU A 98 -15.15 13.22 0.99
C LEU A 98 -15.26 14.73 1.23
N LEU A 99 -15.76 15.46 0.23
CA LEU A 99 -16.00 16.90 0.36
C LEU A 99 -17.06 17.22 1.43
N GLN A 100 -18.13 16.43 1.52
CA GLN A 100 -19.14 16.55 2.58
C GLN A 100 -18.58 16.22 3.97
N TRP A 101 -17.60 15.34 4.07
CA TRP A 101 -16.88 15.05 5.30
C TRP A 101 -15.84 16.12 5.67
N GLY A 102 -15.75 17.20 4.87
CA GLY A 102 -14.94 18.37 5.15
C GLY A 102 -13.53 18.32 4.57
N VAL A 103 -13.22 17.37 3.69
CA VAL A 103 -11.95 17.34 2.96
C VAL A 103 -11.88 18.55 2.02
N GLU A 104 -10.79 19.31 2.08
CA GLU A 104 -10.55 20.48 1.27
C GLU A 104 -9.58 20.16 0.14
N LEU A 105 -10.01 20.39 -1.11
CA LEU A 105 -9.20 20.21 -2.29
C LEU A 105 -8.89 21.54 -2.97
N ASP A 106 -7.76 21.60 -3.67
CA ASP A 106 -7.31 22.81 -4.34
C ASP A 106 -8.30 23.22 -5.42
N LYS A 107 -8.46 24.55 -5.58
CA LYS A 107 -9.35 25.17 -6.53
C LYS A 107 -8.58 25.97 -7.57
N ASN A 108 -9.03 25.93 -8.80
CA ASN A 108 -8.52 26.77 -9.87
C ASN A 108 -9.03 28.21 -9.73
N SER A 109 -8.54 29.12 -10.58
CA SER A 109 -8.88 30.54 -10.56
C SER A 109 -10.38 30.85 -10.81
N GLN A 110 -11.16 29.88 -11.30
CA GLN A 110 -12.60 29.99 -11.55
C GLN A 110 -13.44 29.41 -10.40
N GLY A 111 -12.79 28.92 -9.32
CA GLY A 111 -13.46 28.34 -8.15
C GLY A 111 -13.84 26.85 -8.28
N GLY A 112 -13.62 26.23 -9.44
CA GLY A 112 -13.72 24.76 -9.62
C GLY A 112 -12.50 24.04 -9.06
N LEU A 113 -12.56 22.69 -9.03
CA LEU A 113 -11.39 21.88 -8.61
C LEU A 113 -10.21 22.09 -9.55
N ASP A 114 -8.99 22.21 -8.99
CA ASP A 114 -7.76 22.16 -9.75
C ASP A 114 -7.41 20.71 -10.06
N LEU A 115 -7.15 20.42 -11.34
CA LEU A 115 -6.94 19.06 -11.83
C LEU A 115 -5.50 18.88 -12.32
N GLY A 116 -4.75 18.06 -11.61
CA GLY A 116 -3.38 17.68 -11.97
C GLY A 116 -3.30 16.60 -13.05
N LEU A 117 -2.11 16.49 -13.67
CA LEU A 117 -1.74 15.40 -14.57
C LEU A 117 -0.63 14.55 -13.91
N GLU A 118 -0.81 13.24 -13.93
CA GLU A 118 0.20 12.27 -13.52
C GLU A 118 0.51 11.27 -14.66
N GLY A 119 1.64 10.59 -14.56
CA GLY A 119 2.12 9.68 -15.60
C GLY A 119 1.13 8.54 -15.90
N GLY A 120 0.93 8.28 -17.18
CA GLY A 120 0.00 7.28 -17.68
C GLY A 120 -1.42 7.77 -17.89
N HIS A 121 -1.80 8.93 -17.37
CA HIS A 121 -3.09 9.56 -17.63
C HIS A 121 -3.09 10.30 -18.97
N SER A 122 -4.19 10.20 -19.70
CA SER A 122 -4.42 10.92 -20.97
C SER A 122 -5.00 12.33 -20.76
N GLN A 123 -5.56 12.61 -19.58
CA GLN A 123 -6.22 13.87 -19.22
C GLN A 123 -5.89 14.31 -17.80
N ASN A 124 -6.02 15.60 -17.53
CA ASN A 124 -5.97 16.15 -16.18
C ASN A 124 -7.23 15.73 -15.41
N ARG A 125 -7.09 14.82 -14.45
CA ARG A 125 -8.20 14.32 -13.62
C ARG A 125 -7.86 14.10 -12.16
N ILE A 126 -6.65 14.49 -11.74
CA ILE A 126 -6.21 14.25 -10.37
C ILE A 126 -6.63 15.41 -9.49
N VAL A 127 -7.61 15.17 -8.63
CA VAL A 127 -7.98 16.14 -7.57
C VAL A 127 -6.98 15.99 -6.41
N HIS A 128 -6.55 17.10 -5.83
CA HIS A 128 -5.46 17.10 -4.85
C HIS A 128 -5.58 18.25 -3.84
N HIS A 129 -4.83 18.14 -2.75
CA HIS A 129 -4.56 19.24 -1.84
C HIS A 129 -3.04 19.45 -1.79
N LYS A 130 -2.53 20.32 -2.67
CA LYS A 130 -1.09 20.53 -2.87
C LYS A 130 -0.36 19.19 -3.08
N ASP A 131 0.75 19.00 -2.36
CA ASP A 131 1.50 17.73 -2.33
C ASP A 131 1.31 16.97 -0.99
N LYS A 132 0.07 17.06 -0.41
CA LYS A 132 -0.26 16.44 0.89
C LYS A 132 -1.73 16.01 0.98
N THR A 133 -2.29 15.49 -0.11
CA THR A 133 -3.71 15.11 -0.18
C THR A 133 -4.09 14.08 0.88
N GLY A 134 -3.25 13.08 1.13
CA GLY A 134 -3.54 12.08 2.14
C GLY A 134 -3.54 12.65 3.56
N TYR A 135 -2.63 13.56 3.87
CA TYR A 135 -2.63 14.30 5.14
C TYR A 135 -3.95 15.06 5.34
N GLU A 136 -4.41 15.78 4.31
CA GLU A 136 -5.68 16.51 4.36
C GLU A 136 -6.85 15.57 4.66
N ILE A 137 -6.93 14.43 3.97
CA ILE A 137 -7.98 13.43 4.18
C ILE A 137 -7.96 12.91 5.63
N GLU A 138 -6.81 12.45 6.11
CA GLU A 138 -6.66 11.86 7.45
C GLU A 138 -7.01 12.87 8.55
N THR A 139 -6.53 14.11 8.44
CA THR A 139 -6.78 15.16 9.43
C THR A 139 -8.25 15.59 9.51
N LYS A 140 -9.05 15.35 8.46
CA LYS A 140 -10.50 15.58 8.49
C LYS A 140 -11.27 14.35 8.97
N LEU A 141 -10.90 13.15 8.52
CA LEU A 141 -11.63 11.93 8.87
C LEU A 141 -11.40 11.48 10.31
N ILE A 142 -10.18 11.51 10.82
CA ILE A 142 -9.87 11.04 12.17
C ILE A 142 -10.77 11.70 13.23
N PRO A 143 -10.89 13.04 13.31
CA PRO A 143 -11.77 13.67 14.32
C PRO A 143 -13.26 13.37 14.11
N LEU A 144 -13.68 13.03 12.87
CA LEU A 144 -15.06 12.62 12.60
C LEU A 144 -15.32 11.22 13.19
N ILE A 145 -14.38 10.29 12.98
CA ILE A 145 -14.50 8.91 13.47
C ILE A 145 -14.42 8.86 15.00
N GLU A 146 -13.55 9.65 15.63
CA GLU A 146 -13.42 9.74 17.09
C GLU A 146 -14.71 10.19 17.79
N LYS A 147 -15.58 10.94 17.09
CA LYS A 147 -16.86 11.41 17.61
C LYS A 147 -18.02 10.43 17.43
N LEU A 148 -17.82 9.33 16.71
CA LEU A 148 -18.88 8.34 16.45
C LEU A 148 -19.10 7.46 17.71
N PRO A 149 -20.29 7.44 18.30
CA PRO A 149 -20.53 6.74 19.56
C PRO A 149 -20.46 5.22 19.46
N ASN A 150 -20.65 4.69 18.25
CA ASN A 150 -20.62 3.24 17.97
C ASN A 150 -19.25 2.75 17.50
N VAL A 151 -18.24 3.62 17.37
CA VAL A 151 -16.87 3.27 16.99
C VAL A 151 -15.95 3.34 18.20
N THR A 152 -15.33 2.23 18.52
CA THR A 152 -14.23 2.16 19.50
C THR A 152 -12.91 2.08 18.77
N ILE A 153 -11.98 2.99 19.06
CA ILE A 153 -10.64 2.98 18.46
C ILE A 153 -9.65 2.43 19.48
N LYS A 154 -8.84 1.45 19.06
CA LYS A 154 -7.68 0.98 19.83
C LYS A 154 -6.41 1.17 19.02
N THR A 155 -5.56 2.08 19.47
CA THR A 155 -4.22 2.31 18.95
C THR A 155 -3.20 1.39 19.64
N SER A 156 -1.99 1.29 19.06
CA SER A 156 -0.91 0.45 19.61
C SER A 156 -1.32 -1.01 19.83
N PHE A 157 -2.22 -1.53 18.99
CA PHE A 157 -2.65 -2.92 19.01
C PHE A 157 -1.98 -3.70 17.87
N PHE A 158 -1.18 -4.68 18.22
CA PHE A 158 -0.51 -5.54 17.26
C PHE A 158 -1.28 -6.83 17.01
N ALA A 159 -1.95 -6.95 15.86
CA ALA A 159 -2.63 -8.18 15.44
C ALA A 159 -1.60 -9.23 14.99
N THR A 160 -1.62 -10.41 15.58
CA THR A 160 -0.69 -11.50 15.25
C THR A 160 -1.26 -12.47 14.23
N ASP A 161 -2.46 -13.00 14.47
CA ASP A 161 -3.10 -14.02 13.63
C ASP A 161 -4.62 -13.92 13.65
N LEU A 162 -5.23 -14.36 12.55
CA LEU A 162 -6.67 -14.58 12.45
C LEU A 162 -7.08 -15.86 13.21
N ILE A 163 -8.29 -15.88 13.72
CA ILE A 163 -8.92 -17.07 14.32
C ILE A 163 -9.86 -17.65 13.27
N ILE A 164 -9.45 -18.75 12.65
CA ILE A 164 -10.23 -19.43 11.61
C ILE A 164 -10.65 -20.79 12.12
N GLU A 165 -11.97 -21.06 12.20
CA GLU A 165 -12.54 -22.36 12.54
C GLU A 165 -13.58 -22.77 11.49
N ASN A 166 -13.45 -23.97 10.93
CA ASN A 166 -14.37 -24.52 9.92
C ASN A 166 -14.63 -23.59 8.71
N GLY A 167 -13.60 -22.84 8.31
CA GLY A 167 -13.69 -21.89 7.18
C GLY A 167 -14.31 -20.53 7.52
N HIS A 168 -14.67 -20.29 8.80
CA HIS A 168 -15.17 -19.01 9.29
C HIS A 168 -14.09 -18.23 10.04
N CYS A 169 -14.00 -16.92 9.80
CA CYS A 169 -13.19 -16.03 10.61
C CYS A 169 -14.00 -15.56 11.82
N LEU A 170 -13.53 -15.90 13.01
CA LEU A 170 -14.18 -15.55 14.27
C LEU A 170 -13.57 -14.30 14.93
N GLY A 171 -12.56 -13.71 14.30
CA GLY A 171 -11.82 -12.58 14.82
C GLY A 171 -10.31 -12.75 14.71
N LEU A 172 -9.57 -12.20 15.64
CA LEU A 172 -8.11 -12.27 15.69
C LEU A 172 -7.56 -12.32 17.11
N LYS A 173 -6.28 -12.62 17.20
CA LYS A 173 -5.48 -12.51 18.41
C LYS A 173 -4.33 -11.52 18.23
N GLY A 174 -3.88 -10.93 19.33
CA GLY A 174 -2.80 -9.95 19.31
C GLY A 174 -2.38 -9.47 20.66
N PHE A 175 -1.66 -8.38 20.67
CA PHE A 175 -1.18 -7.71 21.88
C PHE A 175 -1.70 -6.27 21.91
N ASP A 176 -2.19 -5.85 23.07
CA ASP A 176 -2.57 -4.47 23.32
C ASP A 176 -1.36 -3.56 23.58
N GLU A 177 -1.61 -2.29 23.88
CA GLU A 177 -0.59 -1.27 24.16
C GLU A 177 0.35 -1.61 25.34
N LYS A 178 -0.12 -2.46 26.26
CA LYS A 178 0.65 -2.93 27.44
C LYS A 178 1.39 -4.23 27.17
N GLY A 179 1.26 -4.79 25.95
CA GLY A 179 1.78 -6.09 25.60
C GLY A 179 0.95 -7.26 26.18
N GLU A 180 -0.28 -6.99 26.63
CA GLU A 180 -1.16 -8.02 27.17
C GLU A 180 -1.80 -8.82 26.03
N PRO A 181 -1.74 -10.17 26.10
CA PRO A 181 -2.37 -11.03 25.11
C PRO A 181 -3.90 -10.85 25.10
N THR A 182 -4.44 -10.54 23.94
CA THR A 182 -5.85 -10.22 23.74
C THR A 182 -6.44 -11.04 22.59
N ILE A 183 -7.64 -11.58 22.78
CA ILE A 183 -8.49 -12.16 21.73
C ILE A 183 -9.62 -11.18 21.44
N ILE A 184 -9.86 -10.92 20.17
CA ILE A 184 -11.00 -10.13 19.71
C ILE A 184 -11.89 -11.03 18.88
N GLU A 185 -13.10 -11.29 19.39
CA GLU A 185 -14.15 -12.04 18.67
C GLU A 185 -15.04 -11.05 17.91
N ALA A 186 -15.32 -11.32 16.64
CA ALA A 186 -16.13 -10.46 15.80
C ALA A 186 -17.06 -11.26 14.87
N LYS A 187 -18.21 -10.67 14.52
CA LYS A 187 -19.13 -11.24 13.53
C LYS A 187 -18.59 -11.08 12.11
N ALA A 188 -17.83 -10.01 11.85
CA ALA A 188 -17.09 -9.80 10.62
C ALA A 188 -15.73 -9.14 10.92
N THR A 189 -14.67 -9.62 10.26
CA THR A 189 -13.31 -9.08 10.37
C THR A 189 -12.87 -8.54 9.03
N VAL A 190 -12.42 -7.27 9.01
CA VAL A 190 -11.99 -6.57 7.81
C VAL A 190 -10.51 -6.22 7.91
N LEU A 191 -9.71 -6.72 6.99
CA LEU A 191 -8.29 -6.36 6.86
C LEU A 191 -8.18 -5.11 5.96
N ALA A 192 -7.74 -4.00 6.55
CA ALA A 192 -7.41 -2.74 5.88
C ALA A 192 -5.95 -2.34 6.19
N THR A 193 -5.06 -3.33 6.21
CA THR A 193 -3.72 -3.27 6.82
C THR A 193 -2.65 -2.62 5.94
N GLY A 194 -3.00 -2.15 4.74
CA GLY A 194 -2.05 -1.55 3.82
C GLY A 194 -1.07 -2.56 3.21
N GLY A 195 0.00 -2.04 2.60
CA GLY A 195 0.96 -2.82 1.82
C GLY A 195 2.15 -3.37 2.63
N SER A 196 3.19 -3.78 1.89
CA SER A 196 4.35 -4.48 2.43
C SER A 196 5.69 -3.83 2.03
N GLY A 197 5.73 -2.50 1.86
CA GLY A 197 6.92 -1.81 1.35
C GLY A 197 8.18 -2.01 2.19
N GLN A 198 8.04 -2.21 3.50
CA GLN A 198 9.16 -2.47 4.42
C GLN A 198 9.87 -3.81 4.22
N VAL A 199 9.35 -4.66 3.34
CA VAL A 199 10.08 -5.85 2.84
C VAL A 199 11.34 -5.45 2.09
N PHE A 200 11.35 -4.27 1.45
CA PHE A 200 12.45 -3.78 0.61
C PHE A 200 13.42 -2.90 1.40
N GLY A 201 14.69 -2.90 0.97
CA GLY A 201 15.74 -2.09 1.60
C GLY A 201 15.55 -0.58 1.44
N VAL A 202 14.85 -0.17 0.37
CA VAL A 202 14.46 1.24 0.13
C VAL A 202 12.99 1.29 -0.27
N THR A 203 12.21 2.03 0.49
CA THR A 203 10.77 2.19 0.25
C THR A 203 10.30 3.59 0.61
N SER A 204 9.25 4.07 -0.07
CA SER A 204 8.55 5.31 0.28
C SER A 204 7.49 5.11 1.37
N ASN A 205 7.27 3.86 1.81
CA ASN A 205 6.24 3.54 2.79
C ASN A 205 6.74 3.74 4.23
N PRO A 206 5.86 4.12 5.17
CA PRO A 206 6.18 4.23 6.58
C PRO A 206 6.57 2.87 7.20
N PHE A 207 7.21 2.92 8.37
CA PHE A 207 7.71 1.73 9.05
C PHE A 207 6.63 0.70 9.41
N VAL A 208 5.38 1.12 9.49
CA VAL A 208 4.22 0.25 9.78
C VAL A 208 3.82 -0.65 8.60
N SER A 209 4.29 -0.39 7.38
CA SER A 209 3.92 -1.12 6.15
C SER A 209 4.69 -2.44 6.01
N THR A 210 4.41 -3.38 6.89
CA THR A 210 5.16 -4.65 7.06
C THR A 210 4.45 -5.88 6.51
N GLY A 211 3.30 -5.70 5.82
CA GLY A 211 2.55 -6.80 5.20
C GLY A 211 1.83 -7.72 6.18
N ASP A 212 1.41 -7.20 7.34
CA ASP A 212 0.84 -8.00 8.42
C ASP A 212 -0.44 -8.73 8.00
N GLY A 213 -1.37 -8.06 7.30
CA GLY A 213 -2.60 -8.68 6.80
C GLY A 213 -2.33 -9.79 5.79
N VAL A 214 -1.38 -9.58 4.88
CA VAL A 214 -0.94 -10.60 3.92
C VAL A 214 -0.32 -11.79 4.65
N ALA A 215 0.53 -11.57 5.64
CA ALA A 215 1.14 -12.65 6.41
C ALA A 215 0.12 -13.45 7.24
N MET A 216 -0.86 -12.76 7.85
CA MET A 216 -1.99 -13.43 8.51
C MET A 216 -2.80 -14.27 7.53
N ALA A 217 -3.07 -13.75 6.32
CA ALA A 217 -3.75 -14.48 5.25
C ALA A 217 -2.97 -15.74 4.81
N ILE A 218 -1.63 -15.64 4.64
CA ILE A 218 -0.76 -16.79 4.33
C ILE A 218 -0.91 -17.87 5.39
N ARG A 219 -0.84 -17.52 6.68
CA ARG A 219 -0.92 -18.50 7.78
C ARG A 219 -2.31 -19.13 7.92
N SER A 220 -3.34 -18.40 7.52
CA SER A 220 -4.74 -18.84 7.56
C SER A 220 -5.19 -19.53 6.27
N ASN A 221 -4.29 -19.78 5.31
CA ASN A 221 -4.59 -20.34 3.99
C ASN A 221 -5.71 -19.56 3.26
N VAL A 222 -5.69 -18.25 3.35
CA VAL A 222 -6.50 -17.34 2.54
C VAL A 222 -5.83 -17.16 1.18
N ALA A 223 -6.58 -17.13 0.11
CA ALA A 223 -6.07 -17.04 -1.25
C ALA A 223 -5.41 -15.67 -1.52
N LEU A 224 -4.25 -15.69 -2.18
CA LEU A 224 -3.48 -14.50 -2.59
C LEU A 224 -3.23 -14.54 -4.09
N GLN A 225 -3.14 -13.37 -4.71
CA GLN A 225 -2.82 -13.26 -6.14
C GLN A 225 -1.92 -12.06 -6.43
N ASN A 226 -1.09 -12.21 -7.46
CA ASN A 226 -0.29 -11.13 -8.05
C ASN A 226 0.72 -10.48 -7.09
N MET A 227 1.14 -11.16 -6.03
CA MET A 227 2.08 -10.67 -5.01
C MET A 227 3.41 -10.18 -5.58
N LYS A 228 3.84 -10.71 -6.74
CA LYS A 228 5.06 -10.29 -7.45
C LYS A 228 5.02 -8.87 -8.02
N TYR A 229 3.83 -8.28 -8.18
CA TYR A 229 3.69 -6.96 -8.78
C TYR A 229 3.79 -5.87 -7.72
N ILE A 230 5.03 -5.51 -7.43
CA ILE A 230 5.36 -4.37 -6.56
C ILE A 230 5.71 -3.18 -7.43
N GLN A 231 4.96 -2.10 -7.32
CA GLN A 231 5.27 -0.87 -8.02
C GLN A 231 6.41 -0.13 -7.31
N PHE A 232 7.44 0.22 -8.07
CA PHE A 232 8.50 1.13 -7.62
C PHE A 232 8.18 2.55 -8.09
N HIS A 233 8.28 3.51 -7.17
CA HIS A 233 8.16 4.92 -7.53
C HIS A 233 9.52 5.40 -8.04
N PRO A 234 9.58 6.03 -9.22
CA PRO A 234 10.86 6.39 -9.85
C PRO A 234 11.58 7.54 -9.15
N THR A 235 10.84 8.46 -8.52
CA THR A 235 11.35 9.70 -7.96
C THR A 235 11.25 9.73 -6.44
N ALA A 236 11.97 8.83 -5.76
CA ALA A 236 12.25 8.94 -4.34
C ALA A 236 13.62 9.61 -4.15
N MET A 237 13.75 10.52 -3.18
CA MET A 237 15.04 11.15 -2.88
C MET A 237 16.05 10.07 -2.48
N PHE A 238 17.22 10.11 -3.08
CA PHE A 238 18.29 9.16 -2.76
C PHE A 238 19.03 9.61 -1.50
N GLU A 239 18.77 8.91 -0.40
CA GLU A 239 19.38 9.15 0.91
C GLU A 239 19.99 7.83 1.41
N PRO A 240 21.30 7.58 1.20
CA PRO A 240 21.93 6.28 1.44
C PRO A 240 21.80 5.73 2.87
N GLN A 241 21.56 6.63 3.84
CA GLN A 241 21.46 6.28 5.26
C GLN A 241 20.03 6.01 5.72
N LYS A 242 19.02 6.24 4.84
CA LYS A 242 17.60 6.05 5.17
C LYS A 242 17.00 4.89 4.40
N SER A 243 16.31 4.00 5.08
CA SER A 243 15.50 2.93 4.47
C SER A 243 14.14 3.46 4.00
N GLN A 244 13.55 4.41 4.74
CA GLN A 244 12.36 5.14 4.31
C GLN A 244 12.78 6.36 3.50
N ALA A 245 12.60 6.29 2.18
CA ALA A 245 12.95 7.35 1.27
C ALA A 245 11.83 8.40 1.17
N PHE A 246 12.20 9.67 1.13
CA PHE A 246 11.23 10.75 0.91
C PHE A 246 10.70 10.67 -0.53
N LEU A 247 9.37 10.59 -0.66
CA LEU A 247 8.71 10.58 -1.95
C LEU A 247 8.71 11.98 -2.57
N ILE A 248 9.18 12.10 -3.82
CA ILE A 248 8.98 13.28 -4.65
C ILE A 248 7.82 12.95 -5.60
N THR A 249 6.68 13.58 -5.36
CA THR A 249 5.41 13.27 -6.04
C THR A 249 5.50 13.26 -7.56
N GLU A 250 4.74 12.38 -8.19
CA GLU A 250 4.63 12.28 -9.64
C GLU A 250 4.10 13.56 -10.30
N ALA A 251 3.26 14.31 -9.60
CA ALA A 251 2.73 15.58 -10.07
C ALA A 251 3.85 16.58 -10.47
N ILE A 252 5.04 16.49 -9.86
CA ILE A 252 6.20 17.33 -10.23
C ILE A 252 6.71 16.97 -11.63
N ARG A 253 6.67 15.70 -12.03
CA ARG A 253 6.97 15.29 -13.42
C ARG A 253 5.91 15.82 -14.38
N GLY A 254 4.63 15.77 -13.97
CA GLY A 254 3.51 16.38 -14.69
C GLY A 254 3.64 17.90 -14.82
N TYR A 255 4.26 18.55 -13.82
CA TYR A 255 4.51 19.99 -13.80
C TYR A 255 5.71 20.39 -14.68
N GLY A 256 6.50 19.44 -15.17
CA GLY A 256 7.55 19.69 -16.15
C GLY A 256 8.98 19.37 -15.68
N ALA A 257 9.18 18.71 -14.53
CA ALA A 257 10.52 18.31 -14.09
C ALA A 257 11.19 17.34 -15.06
N HIS A 258 12.51 17.45 -15.21
CA HIS A 258 13.31 16.59 -16.07
C HIS A 258 14.10 15.57 -15.23
N ILE A 259 14.34 14.38 -15.79
CA ILE A 259 15.21 13.36 -15.18
C ILE A 259 16.46 13.24 -16.05
N LEU A 260 17.62 13.47 -15.41
CA LEU A 260 18.92 13.55 -16.07
C LEU A 260 19.83 12.41 -15.62
N ASN A 261 20.67 11.92 -16.53
CA ASN A 261 21.81 11.05 -16.21
C ASN A 261 23.00 11.85 -15.67
N SER A 262 24.12 11.18 -15.41
CA SER A 262 25.35 11.83 -14.90
C SER A 262 25.97 12.84 -15.87
N ASN A 263 25.67 12.76 -17.18
CA ASN A 263 26.13 13.69 -18.20
C ASN A 263 25.19 14.91 -18.36
N GLY A 264 24.07 14.97 -17.62
CA GLY A 264 23.06 16.02 -17.79
C GLY A 264 22.07 15.78 -18.94
N GLU A 265 21.96 14.58 -19.47
CA GLU A 265 21.11 14.22 -20.60
C GLU A 265 19.75 13.67 -20.15
N ARG A 266 18.66 14.05 -20.82
CA ARG A 266 17.30 13.53 -20.62
C ARG A 266 17.12 12.18 -21.31
N PHE A 267 17.67 11.13 -20.77
CA PHE A 267 17.69 9.78 -21.36
C PHE A 267 16.32 9.12 -21.49
N LEU A 268 15.29 9.55 -20.76
CA LEU A 268 13.95 8.96 -20.81
C LEU A 268 13.25 9.16 -22.16
N LEU A 269 13.58 10.22 -22.89
CA LEU A 269 13.03 10.46 -24.23
C LEU A 269 13.49 9.43 -25.26
N GLU A 270 14.65 8.80 -25.04
CA GLU A 270 15.14 7.70 -25.88
C GLU A 270 14.40 6.37 -25.56
N VAL A 271 13.86 6.24 -24.33
CA VAL A 271 13.18 5.02 -23.86
C VAL A 271 11.69 5.02 -24.23
N HIS A 272 11.03 6.17 -24.07
CA HIS A 272 9.59 6.29 -24.30
C HIS A 272 9.21 7.68 -24.80
N LYS A 273 8.28 7.75 -25.77
CA LYS A 273 7.84 9.02 -26.39
C LYS A 273 7.31 10.07 -25.39
N ASN A 274 6.76 9.61 -24.26
CA ASN A 274 6.24 10.49 -23.20
C ASN A 274 7.34 10.87 -22.18
N GLY A 275 8.59 10.38 -22.32
CA GLY A 275 9.69 10.68 -21.41
C GLY A 275 9.30 10.48 -19.94
N GLU A 276 9.39 11.52 -19.15
CA GLU A 276 9.10 11.55 -17.71
C GLU A 276 7.61 11.28 -17.37
N LEU A 277 6.69 11.43 -18.33
CA LEU A 277 5.26 11.14 -18.20
C LEU A 277 4.88 9.70 -18.59
N ALA A 278 5.86 8.85 -18.89
CA ALA A 278 5.61 7.42 -19.00
C ALA A 278 5.18 6.84 -17.64
N THR A 279 4.56 5.65 -17.66
CA THR A 279 4.13 4.98 -16.43
C THR A 279 5.29 4.66 -15.50
N ARG A 280 5.03 4.56 -14.19
CA ARG A 280 6.05 4.37 -13.14
C ARG A 280 6.98 3.20 -13.39
N ASP A 281 6.46 2.09 -13.87
CA ASP A 281 7.25 0.88 -14.18
C ASP A 281 8.24 1.10 -15.33
N VAL A 282 7.85 1.86 -16.36
CA VAL A 282 8.73 2.24 -17.47
C VAL A 282 9.85 3.14 -16.97
N VAL A 283 9.50 4.19 -16.24
CA VAL A 283 10.48 5.17 -15.73
C VAL A 283 11.42 4.52 -14.70
N SER A 284 10.89 3.74 -13.73
CA SER A 284 11.73 3.06 -12.73
C SER A 284 12.69 2.05 -13.35
N LYS A 285 12.24 1.34 -14.40
CA LYS A 285 13.09 0.41 -15.14
C LYS A 285 14.22 1.16 -15.85
N ALA A 286 13.90 2.23 -16.58
CA ALA A 286 14.87 3.03 -17.29
C ALA A 286 15.92 3.65 -16.35
N ILE A 287 15.49 4.17 -15.19
CA ILE A 287 16.40 4.67 -14.16
C ILE A 287 17.31 3.56 -13.63
N SER A 288 16.75 2.39 -13.30
CA SER A 288 17.55 1.25 -12.82
C SER A 288 18.59 0.79 -13.86
N GLU A 289 18.23 0.77 -15.14
CA GLU A 289 19.15 0.44 -16.24
C GLU A 289 20.24 1.52 -16.42
N GLN A 290 19.86 2.80 -16.33
CA GLN A 290 20.81 3.91 -16.42
C GLN A 290 21.80 3.90 -15.25
N MET A 291 21.33 3.68 -14.02
CA MET A 291 22.19 3.53 -12.84
C MET A 291 23.21 2.40 -13.01
N LYS A 292 22.79 1.25 -13.59
CA LYS A 292 23.70 0.14 -13.88
C LYS A 292 24.74 0.51 -14.94
N LYS A 293 24.30 1.17 -16.02
CA LYS A 293 25.19 1.59 -17.12
C LYS A 293 26.30 2.52 -16.64
N GLU A 294 25.97 3.41 -15.70
CA GLU A 294 26.91 4.40 -15.15
C GLU A 294 27.63 3.90 -13.89
N ASN A 295 27.35 2.68 -13.43
CA ASN A 295 27.79 2.18 -12.11
C ASN A 295 27.47 3.17 -10.98
N GLY A 296 26.39 3.93 -11.14
CA GLY A 296 25.90 4.96 -10.22
C GLY A 296 24.87 4.41 -9.23
N LYS A 297 24.57 5.21 -8.21
CA LYS A 297 23.57 4.86 -7.17
C LYS A 297 22.29 5.66 -7.30
N ASN A 298 22.27 6.70 -8.12
CA ASN A 298 21.13 7.59 -8.36
C ASN A 298 21.20 8.19 -9.76
N VAL A 299 20.12 8.81 -10.19
CA VAL A 299 20.02 9.78 -11.28
C VAL A 299 19.58 11.11 -10.70
N TRP A 300 19.35 12.12 -11.53
CA TRP A 300 19.12 13.48 -11.08
C TRP A 300 17.77 14.00 -11.53
N LEU A 301 17.03 14.64 -10.61
CA LEU A 301 15.83 15.40 -10.92
C LEU A 301 16.20 16.87 -11.06
N ASP A 302 15.90 17.47 -12.21
CA ASP A 302 16.13 18.87 -12.53
C ASP A 302 14.84 19.68 -12.40
N LEU A 303 14.83 20.64 -11.48
CA LEU A 303 13.73 21.56 -11.20
C LEU A 303 14.07 23.01 -11.52
N ARG A 304 15.33 23.29 -11.91
CA ARG A 304 15.92 24.65 -12.00
C ARG A 304 15.24 25.56 -13.01
N HIS A 305 14.58 24.98 -14.03
CA HIS A 305 13.85 25.73 -15.07
C HIS A 305 12.40 26.03 -14.70
N LEU A 306 11.90 25.51 -13.57
CA LEU A 306 10.51 25.68 -13.15
C LEU A 306 10.31 27.02 -12.42
N PRO A 307 9.11 27.65 -12.54
CA PRO A 307 8.79 28.89 -11.82
C PRO A 307 8.76 28.67 -10.31
N ILE A 308 9.76 29.17 -9.59
CA ILE A 308 9.98 28.85 -8.18
C ILE A 308 8.83 29.23 -7.26
N GLU A 309 8.20 30.39 -7.46
CA GLU A 309 7.11 30.84 -6.58
C GLU A 309 5.84 29.98 -6.77
N ASP A 310 5.51 29.59 -8.00
CA ASP A 310 4.41 28.68 -8.28
C ASP A 310 4.72 27.27 -7.75
N PHE A 311 5.97 26.81 -7.91
CA PHE A 311 6.42 25.52 -7.37
C PHE A 311 6.28 25.46 -5.84
N LYS A 312 6.72 26.48 -5.10
CA LYS A 312 6.56 26.56 -3.63
C LYS A 312 5.11 26.46 -3.18
N ASN A 313 4.21 27.10 -3.95
CA ASN A 313 2.78 27.11 -3.63
C ASN A 313 2.13 25.75 -3.89
N LYS A 314 2.49 25.07 -4.98
CA LYS A 314 1.93 23.78 -5.39
C LYS A 314 2.54 22.59 -4.65
N PHE A 315 3.85 22.64 -4.38
CA PHE A 315 4.62 21.54 -3.79
C PHE A 315 5.39 21.97 -2.52
N PRO A 316 4.68 22.54 -1.51
CA PRO A 316 5.35 23.06 -0.32
C PRO A 316 6.07 21.99 0.50
N LYS A 317 5.57 20.75 0.53
CA LYS A 317 6.19 19.64 1.27
C LYS A 317 7.52 19.24 0.63
N VAL A 318 7.53 19.08 -0.71
CA VAL A 318 8.77 18.75 -1.44
C VAL A 318 9.76 19.89 -1.38
N PHE A 319 9.33 21.15 -1.58
CA PHE A 319 10.19 22.31 -1.46
C PHE A 319 10.88 22.40 -0.10
N ASN A 320 10.09 22.31 0.99
CA ASN A 320 10.62 22.40 2.33
C ASN A 320 11.58 21.25 2.65
N TYR A 321 11.25 20.02 2.21
CA TYR A 321 12.12 18.87 2.44
C TYR A 321 13.46 19.02 1.72
N CYS A 322 13.48 19.40 0.43
CA CYS A 322 14.72 19.65 -0.30
C CYS A 322 15.58 20.71 0.39
N SER A 323 14.96 21.82 0.81
CA SER A 323 15.66 22.88 1.54
C SER A 323 16.25 22.41 2.86
N GLN A 324 15.52 21.60 3.63
CA GLN A 324 16.01 21.01 4.89
C GLN A 324 17.17 20.02 4.69
N GLN A 325 17.23 19.36 3.52
CA GLN A 325 18.37 18.52 3.16
C GLN A 325 19.54 19.31 2.54
N GLY A 326 19.44 20.63 2.47
CA GLY A 326 20.49 21.52 1.99
C GLY A 326 20.50 21.75 0.47
N PHE A 327 19.44 21.37 -0.25
CA PHE A 327 19.30 21.60 -1.68
C PHE A 327 18.57 22.91 -1.98
N ASP A 328 19.17 23.76 -2.81
CA ASP A 328 18.50 24.87 -3.49
C ASP A 328 17.99 24.38 -4.84
N ILE A 329 16.67 24.15 -4.95
CA ILE A 329 16.07 23.61 -6.17
C ILE A 329 16.17 24.52 -7.39
N THR A 330 16.59 25.80 -7.22
CA THR A 330 16.86 26.73 -8.32
C THR A 330 18.27 26.58 -8.90
N GLN A 331 19.16 25.89 -8.19
CA GLN A 331 20.57 25.74 -8.56
C GLN A 331 21.03 24.29 -8.57
N ASP A 332 20.48 23.46 -7.67
CA ASP A 332 20.95 22.10 -7.43
C ASP A 332 20.11 21.06 -8.18
N LEU A 333 20.76 20.00 -8.61
CA LEU A 333 20.11 18.77 -9.05
C LEU A 333 19.79 17.90 -7.84
N ILE A 334 18.58 17.36 -7.77
CA ILE A 334 18.14 16.53 -6.66
C ILE A 334 18.43 15.06 -6.96
N PRO A 335 19.20 14.35 -6.13
CA PRO A 335 19.49 12.94 -6.35
C PRO A 335 18.24 12.09 -6.10
N ILE A 336 17.88 11.24 -7.07
CA ILE A 336 16.70 10.35 -6.98
C ILE A 336 17.04 8.91 -7.38
N ALA A 337 16.30 7.95 -6.82
CA ALA A 337 16.37 6.55 -7.18
C ALA A 337 15.00 5.88 -7.02
N PRO A 338 14.74 4.75 -7.70
CA PRO A 338 13.50 4.00 -7.51
C PRO A 338 13.40 3.41 -6.09
N ALA A 339 12.22 3.57 -5.47
CA ALA A 339 11.90 2.98 -4.18
C ALA A 339 10.61 2.15 -4.26
N ALA A 340 10.51 1.05 -3.51
CA ALA A 340 9.28 0.28 -3.39
C ALA A 340 8.17 1.19 -2.85
N HIS A 341 6.97 1.15 -3.47
CA HIS A 341 5.96 2.16 -3.23
C HIS A 341 4.56 1.59 -3.03
N TYR A 342 4.13 0.63 -3.85
CA TYR A 342 2.76 0.11 -3.79
C TYR A 342 2.72 -1.38 -4.17
N GLN A 343 1.89 -2.15 -3.46
CA GLN A 343 1.64 -3.56 -3.74
C GLN A 343 0.38 -3.70 -4.58
N CYS A 344 0.52 -4.13 -5.86
CA CYS A 344 -0.63 -4.29 -6.76
C CYS A 344 -1.38 -5.61 -6.57
N GLY A 345 -0.74 -6.60 -5.96
CA GLY A 345 -1.34 -7.87 -5.56
C GLY A 345 -1.73 -7.88 -4.09
N GLY A 346 -2.39 -8.95 -3.63
CA GLY A 346 -2.84 -9.05 -2.25
C GLY A 346 -3.79 -10.21 -2.02
N ILE A 347 -4.62 -10.08 -1.00
CA ILE A 347 -5.68 -11.02 -0.62
C ILE A 347 -6.79 -10.95 -1.68
N ILE A 348 -7.12 -12.09 -2.30
CA ILE A 348 -8.18 -12.16 -3.31
C ILE A 348 -9.52 -11.82 -2.66
N VAL A 349 -10.24 -10.89 -3.28
CA VAL A 349 -11.58 -10.48 -2.86
C VAL A 349 -12.53 -10.40 -4.06
N ASP A 350 -13.83 -10.53 -3.77
CA ASP A 350 -14.89 -10.23 -4.73
C ASP A 350 -15.23 -8.73 -4.78
N GLU A 351 -16.28 -8.36 -5.51
CA GLU A 351 -16.75 -7.00 -5.65
C GLU A 351 -17.22 -6.34 -4.33
N LYS A 352 -17.39 -7.12 -3.26
CA LYS A 352 -17.80 -6.66 -1.93
C LYS A 352 -16.69 -6.75 -0.91
N GLY A 353 -15.47 -7.03 -1.34
CA GLY A 353 -14.33 -7.20 -0.46
C GLY A 353 -14.29 -8.52 0.31
N ALA A 354 -15.16 -9.51 -0.01
CA ALA A 354 -15.20 -10.81 0.67
C ALA A 354 -14.10 -11.74 0.16
N THR A 355 -13.46 -12.45 1.10
CA THR A 355 -12.41 -13.45 0.81
C THR A 355 -12.99 -14.85 0.64
N ASP A 356 -12.12 -15.85 0.42
CA ASP A 356 -12.49 -17.27 0.42
C ASP A 356 -12.79 -17.85 1.82
N LYS A 357 -12.70 -17.05 2.89
CA LYS A 357 -13.13 -17.41 4.25
C LYS A 357 -14.36 -16.60 4.62
N LEU A 358 -15.36 -17.30 5.15
CA LEU A 358 -16.58 -16.64 5.59
C LEU A 358 -16.29 -15.65 6.71
N GLN A 359 -16.97 -14.48 6.70
CA GLN A 359 -16.82 -13.41 7.69
C GLN A 359 -15.43 -12.75 7.71
N LEU A 360 -14.59 -13.01 6.69
CA LEU A 360 -13.32 -12.33 6.48
C LEU A 360 -13.35 -11.51 5.19
N PHE A 361 -13.00 -10.25 5.32
CA PHE A 361 -12.98 -9.25 4.25
C PHE A 361 -11.62 -8.60 4.16
N ALA A 362 -11.28 -8.05 2.99
CA ALA A 362 -10.09 -7.23 2.82
C ALA A 362 -10.37 -6.07 1.85
N ILE A 363 -9.89 -4.87 2.18
CA ILE A 363 -10.03 -3.65 1.38
C ILE A 363 -8.74 -2.83 1.37
N GLY A 364 -8.61 -1.94 0.39
CA GLY A 364 -7.41 -1.12 0.20
C GLY A 364 -6.19 -1.95 -0.20
N GLU A 365 -5.00 -1.44 0.00
CA GLU A 365 -3.75 -1.97 -0.56
C GLU A 365 -3.42 -3.43 -0.18
N CYS A 366 -3.96 -3.97 0.92
CA CYS A 366 -3.73 -5.38 1.25
C CYS A 366 -4.60 -6.35 0.43
N SER A 367 -5.63 -5.86 -0.28
CA SER A 367 -6.53 -6.65 -1.11
C SER A 367 -6.07 -6.73 -2.56
N TYR A 368 -6.47 -7.77 -3.26
CA TYR A 368 -6.41 -7.90 -4.70
C TYR A 368 -7.83 -7.88 -5.27
N THR A 369 -8.22 -6.72 -5.76
CA THR A 369 -9.54 -6.47 -6.36
C THR A 369 -9.59 -6.76 -7.86
N GLY A 370 -8.43 -6.78 -8.52
CA GLY A 370 -8.31 -6.81 -9.98
C GLY A 370 -8.17 -5.42 -10.63
N LEU A 371 -8.28 -4.32 -9.87
CA LEU A 371 -8.19 -2.96 -10.42
C LEU A 371 -6.83 -2.64 -11.04
N HIS A 372 -5.74 -3.04 -10.39
CA HIS A 372 -4.40 -2.52 -10.71
C HIS A 372 -3.60 -3.40 -11.67
N GLY A 373 -4.00 -4.63 -11.90
CA GLY A 373 -3.26 -5.55 -12.77
C GLY A 373 -1.80 -5.69 -12.37
N ALA A 374 -0.88 -5.54 -13.33
CA ALA A 374 0.55 -5.64 -13.09
C ALA A 374 1.20 -4.34 -12.59
N ASN A 375 0.52 -3.20 -12.73
CA ASN A 375 1.07 -1.89 -12.40
C ASN A 375 -0.07 -0.88 -12.23
N ARG A 376 -0.17 -0.28 -11.05
CA ARG A 376 -1.21 0.68 -10.69
C ARG A 376 -1.06 1.99 -11.47
N LEU A 377 -2.14 2.46 -12.08
CA LEU A 377 -2.21 3.84 -12.56
C LEU A 377 -2.16 4.79 -11.36
N ALA A 378 -1.42 5.87 -11.49
CA ALA A 378 -1.26 6.85 -10.41
C ALA A 378 -2.62 7.36 -9.90
N SER A 379 -2.73 7.66 -8.61
CA SER A 379 -3.92 8.21 -7.95
C SER A 379 -5.20 7.34 -7.97
N ASN A 380 -5.12 6.07 -8.44
CA ASN A 380 -6.23 5.10 -8.34
C ASN A 380 -6.30 4.38 -6.98
N SER A 381 -5.26 4.45 -6.12
CA SER A 381 -5.27 3.70 -4.84
C SER A 381 -6.20 4.28 -3.78
N LEU A 382 -6.22 5.61 -3.65
CA LEU A 382 -7.15 6.26 -2.71
C LEU A 382 -8.59 6.12 -3.22
N LEU A 383 -8.79 6.15 -4.54
CA LEU A 383 -10.09 5.90 -5.15
C LEU A 383 -10.60 4.48 -4.86
N GLU A 384 -9.77 3.44 -5.07
CA GLU A 384 -10.11 2.07 -4.73
C GLU A 384 -10.51 1.93 -3.26
N ALA A 385 -9.70 2.50 -2.37
CA ALA A 385 -9.92 2.41 -0.93
C ALA A 385 -11.30 2.94 -0.52
N ILE A 386 -11.74 4.09 -1.06
CA ILE A 386 -13.02 4.68 -0.68
C ILE A 386 -14.21 3.98 -1.36
N VAL A 387 -14.08 3.53 -2.62
CA VAL A 387 -15.14 2.80 -3.32
C VAL A 387 -15.42 1.46 -2.63
N TYR A 388 -14.39 0.65 -2.41
CA TYR A 388 -14.56 -0.65 -1.73
C TYR A 388 -15.01 -0.51 -0.28
N SER A 389 -14.65 0.57 0.41
CA SER A 389 -15.17 0.85 1.76
C SER A 389 -16.67 1.07 1.77
N HIS A 390 -17.20 1.80 0.78
CA HIS A 390 -18.63 2.02 0.62
C HIS A 390 -19.36 0.71 0.29
N ASP A 391 -18.89 -0.01 -0.74
CA ASP A 391 -19.53 -1.24 -1.20
C ASP A 391 -19.56 -2.31 -0.12
N LEU A 392 -18.47 -2.42 0.67
CA LEU A 392 -18.41 -3.31 1.82
C LEU A 392 -19.35 -2.86 2.95
N ALA A 393 -19.49 -1.55 3.20
CA ALA A 393 -20.42 -1.05 4.22
C ALA A 393 -21.87 -1.39 3.88
N ASP A 394 -22.29 -1.19 2.63
CA ASP A 394 -23.60 -1.58 2.14
C ASP A 394 -23.85 -3.09 2.30
N TYR A 395 -22.84 -3.90 1.96
CA TYR A 395 -22.94 -5.34 2.11
C TYR A 395 -23.06 -5.79 3.58
N LEU A 396 -22.20 -5.29 4.46
CA LEU A 396 -22.16 -5.67 5.89
C LEU A 396 -23.43 -5.25 6.62
N THR A 397 -24.02 -4.13 6.27
CA THR A 397 -25.28 -3.64 6.90
C THR A 397 -26.52 -4.35 6.38
N SER A 398 -26.50 -4.81 5.12
CA SER A 398 -27.60 -5.59 4.53
C SER A 398 -27.56 -7.09 4.89
N THR A 399 -26.42 -7.57 5.40
CA THR A 399 -26.22 -8.99 5.71
C THR A 399 -26.43 -9.26 7.19
N VAL A 400 -27.34 -10.18 7.52
CA VAL A 400 -27.55 -10.62 8.90
C VAL A 400 -26.53 -11.71 9.23
N PHE A 401 -25.52 -11.38 9.99
CA PHE A 401 -24.58 -12.36 10.55
C PHE A 401 -25.20 -13.02 11.77
N THR A 402 -25.87 -14.15 11.58
CA THR A 402 -26.65 -14.85 12.62
C THR A 402 -25.81 -15.66 13.60
N THR A 403 -24.53 -15.85 13.32
CA THR A 403 -23.68 -16.79 14.06
C THR A 403 -22.83 -16.06 15.10
N GLN A 404 -23.22 -16.13 16.38
CA GLN A 404 -22.26 -15.95 17.48
C GLN A 404 -21.41 -17.23 17.60
N LEU A 405 -20.42 -17.37 16.74
CA LEU A 405 -19.42 -18.41 16.89
C LEU A 405 -18.49 -17.97 18.03
N LYS A 406 -18.45 -18.74 19.12
CA LYS A 406 -17.43 -18.56 20.16
C LYS A 406 -16.18 -19.33 19.71
N SER A 407 -15.06 -18.69 19.72
CA SER A 407 -13.81 -19.40 19.45
C SER A 407 -13.53 -20.42 20.57
N ASN A 408 -13.22 -21.65 20.14
CA ASN A 408 -12.72 -22.69 21.05
C ASN A 408 -11.21 -22.58 21.26
N GLU A 409 -10.60 -21.48 20.81
CA GLU A 409 -9.17 -21.31 20.88
C GLU A 409 -8.68 -21.18 22.33
N ASN A 410 -8.07 -22.25 22.83
CA ASN A 410 -7.37 -22.30 24.11
C ASN A 410 -5.89 -21.93 23.98
N THR A 411 -5.45 -21.42 22.81
CA THR A 411 -4.05 -21.07 22.60
C THR A 411 -3.70 -19.85 23.41
N VAL A 412 -2.98 -20.05 24.50
CA VAL A 412 -2.50 -18.98 25.34
C VAL A 412 -1.35 -18.27 24.61
N LEU A 413 -1.59 -17.05 24.13
CA LEU A 413 -0.52 -16.13 23.79
C LEU A 413 0.26 -15.80 25.06
N THR A 414 1.58 -15.89 24.99
CA THR A 414 2.45 -15.51 26.11
C THR A 414 3.43 -14.48 25.64
N TYR A 415 3.44 -13.31 26.23
CA TYR A 415 4.49 -12.32 25.95
C TYR A 415 5.83 -12.83 26.47
N LYS A 416 6.88 -12.75 25.67
CA LYS A 416 8.24 -13.12 26.04
C LYS A 416 9.22 -12.00 25.67
N ASN A 417 10.15 -11.72 26.56
CA ASN A 417 11.28 -10.87 26.23
C ASN A 417 12.13 -11.53 25.13
N ILE A 418 12.58 -10.71 24.20
CA ILE A 418 13.41 -11.13 23.06
C ILE A 418 14.71 -10.32 23.00
N HIS A 419 15.72 -10.85 22.36
CA HIS A 419 16.92 -10.10 22.01
C HIS A 419 16.65 -9.30 20.72
N HIS A 420 16.29 -8.03 20.86
CA HIS A 420 15.93 -7.16 19.74
C HIS A 420 16.99 -7.12 18.63
N ASP A 421 18.28 -7.01 18.99
CA ASP A 421 19.38 -6.94 18.03
C ASP A 421 19.47 -8.17 17.12
N GLU A 422 19.19 -9.36 17.67
CA GLU A 422 19.20 -10.59 16.89
C GLU A 422 18.06 -10.65 15.89
N VAL A 423 16.86 -10.18 16.27
CA VAL A 423 15.69 -10.10 15.39
C VAL A 423 15.94 -9.04 14.32
N LEU A 424 16.52 -7.90 14.69
CA LEU A 424 16.89 -6.83 13.77
C LEU A 424 17.90 -7.31 12.71
N GLN A 425 18.83 -8.20 13.07
CA GLN A 425 19.75 -8.80 12.08
C GLN A 425 19.00 -9.57 10.99
N PHE A 426 17.93 -10.30 11.31
CA PHE A 426 17.10 -10.97 10.30
C PHE A 426 16.42 -9.97 9.38
N ARG A 427 15.86 -8.90 9.94
CA ARG A 427 15.22 -7.82 9.18
C ARG A 427 16.21 -7.12 8.24
N ASN A 428 17.38 -6.76 8.75
CA ASN A 428 18.45 -6.15 7.96
C ASN A 428 18.97 -7.07 6.84
N GLN A 429 19.10 -8.38 7.09
CA GLN A 429 19.47 -9.34 6.06
C GLN A 429 18.41 -9.42 4.97
N LEU A 430 17.12 -9.50 5.34
CA LEU A 430 16.02 -9.49 4.39
C LEU A 430 16.09 -8.26 3.48
N GLN A 431 16.16 -7.07 4.06
CA GLN A 431 16.17 -5.79 3.33
C GLN A 431 17.38 -5.64 2.41
N ARG A 432 18.55 -6.23 2.77
CA ARG A 432 19.71 -6.29 1.87
C ARG A 432 19.47 -7.18 0.64
N PHE A 433 18.66 -8.23 0.77
CA PHE A 433 18.32 -9.12 -0.34
C PHE A 433 17.24 -8.54 -1.25
N MET A 434 16.25 -7.83 -0.66
CA MET A 434 15.07 -7.33 -1.37
C MET A 434 15.36 -5.95 -1.97
N LYS A 435 15.59 -5.94 -3.30
CA LYS A 435 15.84 -4.76 -4.11
C LYS A 435 15.00 -4.82 -5.39
N TYR A 436 15.03 -3.78 -6.19
CA TYR A 436 14.37 -3.75 -7.52
C TYR A 436 14.74 -4.99 -8.36
N GLU A 437 16.02 -5.31 -8.45
CA GLU A 437 16.54 -6.43 -9.24
C GLU A 437 16.13 -7.81 -8.71
N SER A 438 15.73 -7.90 -7.45
CA SER A 438 15.27 -9.17 -6.85
C SER A 438 13.92 -9.62 -7.42
N ILE A 439 13.18 -8.72 -8.06
CA ILE A 439 11.87 -8.99 -8.67
C ILE A 439 11.91 -8.78 -10.18
N TYR A 440 12.51 -7.69 -10.63
CA TYR A 440 12.50 -7.23 -12.03
C TYR A 440 13.86 -7.39 -12.73
N GLY A 441 14.84 -7.98 -12.05
CA GLY A 441 16.16 -8.24 -12.61
C GLY A 441 16.23 -9.53 -13.45
N GLU A 442 17.46 -9.97 -13.69
CA GLU A 442 17.71 -11.20 -14.44
C GLU A 442 17.20 -12.45 -13.70
N LYS A 443 16.79 -13.47 -14.46
CA LYS A 443 16.25 -14.73 -13.91
C LYS A 443 17.11 -15.35 -12.82
N GLN A 444 18.44 -15.29 -12.96
CA GLN A 444 19.38 -15.85 -11.99
C GLN A 444 19.40 -15.06 -10.69
N ALA A 445 19.30 -13.71 -10.76
CA ALA A 445 19.24 -12.86 -9.59
C ALA A 445 17.96 -13.14 -8.77
N ILE A 446 16.81 -13.29 -9.44
CA ILE A 446 15.53 -13.64 -8.81
C ILE A 446 15.62 -15.00 -8.11
N ILE A 447 16.15 -16.03 -8.78
CA ILE A 447 16.31 -17.39 -8.22
C ILE A 447 17.24 -17.36 -6.99
N LYS A 448 18.39 -16.67 -7.09
CA LYS A 448 19.35 -16.54 -6.00
C LYS A 448 18.71 -15.86 -4.78
N THR A 449 17.99 -14.76 -5.01
CA THR A 449 17.32 -14.03 -3.91
C THR A 449 16.23 -14.89 -3.26
N TYR A 450 15.42 -15.61 -4.03
CA TYR A 450 14.46 -16.58 -3.50
C TYR A 450 15.11 -17.62 -2.59
N GLN A 451 16.26 -18.19 -3.00
CA GLN A 451 16.99 -19.17 -2.20
C GLN A 451 17.49 -18.56 -0.88
N LEU A 452 18.03 -17.34 -0.92
CA LEU A 452 18.52 -16.63 0.27
C LEU A 452 17.37 -16.32 1.26
N VAL A 453 16.23 -15.86 0.76
CA VAL A 453 15.06 -15.54 1.61
C VAL A 453 14.42 -16.82 2.16
N SER A 454 14.32 -17.90 1.36
CA SER A 454 13.80 -19.18 1.83
C SER A 454 14.71 -19.79 2.94
N GLU A 455 16.04 -19.66 2.82
CA GLU A 455 16.97 -20.09 3.87
C GLU A 455 16.86 -19.19 5.11
N LEU A 456 16.70 -17.88 4.93
CA LEU A 456 16.46 -16.93 6.02
C LEU A 456 15.20 -17.31 6.80
N LEU A 457 14.09 -17.61 6.10
CA LEU A 457 12.83 -18.06 6.70
C LEU A 457 13.02 -19.36 7.49
N LYS A 458 13.74 -20.33 6.94
CA LYS A 458 14.03 -21.59 7.62
C LYS A 458 14.84 -21.35 8.91
N ARG A 459 15.90 -20.55 8.85
CA ARG A 459 16.71 -20.19 10.01
C ARG A 459 15.89 -19.47 11.08
N PHE A 460 15.01 -18.54 10.66
CA PHE A 460 14.12 -17.84 11.57
C PHE A 460 13.20 -18.81 12.31
N ARG A 461 12.54 -19.72 11.58
CA ARG A 461 11.64 -20.74 12.16
C ARG A 461 12.37 -21.71 13.11
N MET A 462 13.61 -22.08 12.79
CA MET A 462 14.41 -22.95 13.67
C MET A 462 14.77 -22.24 14.98
N LYS A 463 15.10 -20.96 14.91
CA LYS A 463 15.49 -20.16 16.09
C LYS A 463 14.27 -19.76 16.94
N TYR A 464 13.19 -19.34 16.30
CA TYR A 464 11.99 -18.83 16.94
C TYR A 464 10.79 -19.73 16.63
N LYS A 465 10.61 -20.79 17.46
CA LYS A 465 9.52 -21.76 17.28
C LYS A 465 8.13 -21.17 17.47
N LYS A 466 8.01 -20.10 18.30
CA LYS A 466 6.78 -19.33 18.54
C LYS A 466 7.06 -17.87 18.17
N TYR A 467 6.71 -17.48 16.97
CA TYR A 467 6.85 -16.10 16.46
C TYR A 467 5.81 -15.15 17.05
N ASP A 468 4.66 -15.69 17.49
CA ASP A 468 3.49 -14.98 17.96
C ASP A 468 3.54 -14.59 19.44
N ASN A 469 4.72 -14.68 20.08
CA ASN A 469 4.90 -14.34 21.49
C ASN A 469 5.50 -12.95 21.73
N HIS A 470 5.74 -12.18 20.66
CA HIS A 470 6.23 -10.80 20.75
C HIS A 470 5.92 -10.03 19.45
N PRO A 471 5.36 -8.80 19.49
CA PRO A 471 5.03 -8.00 18.31
C PRO A 471 6.17 -7.87 17.30
N PHE A 472 7.35 -7.44 17.73
CA PHE A 472 8.50 -7.23 16.84
C PHE A 472 9.01 -8.53 16.18
N LEU A 473 8.90 -9.65 16.88
CA LEU A 473 9.26 -10.97 16.35
C LEU A 473 8.25 -11.39 15.28
N CYS A 474 6.94 -11.25 15.57
CA CYS A 474 5.86 -11.55 14.63
C CYS A 474 5.95 -10.67 13.38
N GLU A 475 6.17 -9.37 13.54
CA GLU A 475 6.33 -8.44 12.43
C GLU A 475 7.53 -8.80 11.53
N THR A 476 8.65 -9.19 12.12
CA THR A 476 9.82 -9.65 11.35
C THR A 476 9.51 -10.95 10.59
N TYR A 477 8.77 -11.86 11.21
CA TYR A 477 8.28 -13.07 10.55
C TYR A 477 7.34 -12.75 9.38
N ASN A 478 6.42 -11.79 9.58
CA ASN A 478 5.51 -11.30 8.53
C ASN A 478 6.28 -10.78 7.31
N LEU A 479 7.30 -9.95 7.53
CA LEU A 479 8.18 -9.44 6.46
C LEU A 479 8.84 -10.58 5.66
N ILE A 480 9.42 -11.57 6.35
CA ILE A 480 10.11 -12.68 5.69
C ILE A 480 9.14 -13.56 4.91
N GLN A 481 7.94 -13.85 5.47
CA GLN A 481 6.91 -14.63 4.77
C GLN A 481 6.38 -13.90 3.53
N THR A 482 6.11 -12.60 3.65
CA THR A 482 5.65 -11.77 2.53
C THR A 482 6.71 -11.69 1.43
N ALA A 483 7.99 -11.53 1.78
CA ALA A 483 9.08 -11.57 0.81
C ALA A 483 9.16 -12.92 0.09
N GLU A 484 9.00 -14.01 0.82
CA GLU A 484 9.08 -15.36 0.24
C GLU A 484 7.97 -15.59 -0.80
N ILE A 485 6.72 -15.16 -0.53
CA ILE A 485 5.64 -15.30 -1.50
C ILE A 485 5.83 -14.40 -2.72
N ILE A 486 6.27 -13.14 -2.54
CA ILE A 486 6.61 -12.22 -3.63
C ILE A 486 7.62 -12.87 -4.58
N LEU A 487 8.72 -13.37 -4.03
CA LEU A 487 9.79 -14.00 -4.82
C LEU A 487 9.35 -15.32 -5.44
N LYS A 488 8.57 -16.13 -4.74
CA LYS A 488 8.03 -17.40 -5.26
C LYS A 488 7.16 -17.17 -6.50
N GLU A 489 6.34 -16.13 -6.51
CA GLU A 489 5.56 -15.76 -7.68
C GLU A 489 6.42 -15.17 -8.81
N SER A 490 7.51 -14.47 -8.48
CA SER A 490 8.46 -13.91 -9.44
C SER A 490 9.34 -14.95 -10.11
N LEU A 491 9.43 -16.18 -9.58
CA LEU A 491 10.26 -17.24 -10.15
C LEU A 491 9.90 -17.55 -11.60
N PRO A 492 10.92 -17.76 -12.47
CA PRO A 492 10.70 -18.19 -13.85
C PRO A 492 9.93 -19.52 -13.93
N VAL A 493 9.06 -19.63 -14.93
CA VAL A 493 8.24 -20.83 -15.17
C VAL A 493 9.10 -22.09 -15.31
N SER A 494 10.27 -21.98 -15.96
CA SER A 494 11.25 -23.07 -16.11
C SER A 494 11.75 -23.60 -14.75
N TYR A 495 12.00 -22.71 -13.80
CA TYR A 495 12.44 -23.12 -12.46
C TYR A 495 11.32 -23.81 -11.66
N LYS A 496 10.08 -23.33 -11.79
CA LYS A 496 8.89 -23.93 -11.14
C LYS A 496 8.65 -25.37 -11.64
N ARG A 497 8.75 -25.61 -12.97
CA ARG A 497 8.57 -26.94 -13.57
C ARG A 497 9.64 -27.95 -13.12
N ASN A 498 10.91 -27.55 -13.04
CA ASN A 498 11.99 -28.42 -12.63
C ASN A 498 11.90 -28.87 -11.15
N LYS A 499 11.28 -28.07 -10.28
CA LYS A 499 11.04 -28.43 -8.87
C LYS A 499 9.89 -29.44 -8.71
N ILE A 500 8.88 -29.36 -9.56
CA ILE A 500 7.74 -30.30 -9.57
C ILE A 500 8.21 -31.68 -10.06
N SER A 501 8.99 -31.73 -11.15
CA SER A 501 9.52 -33.00 -11.69
C SER A 501 10.51 -33.72 -10.76
N LYS A 502 11.19 -33.01 -9.85
CA LYS A 502 12.04 -33.63 -8.82
C LYS A 502 11.26 -34.15 -7.61
N LYS A 503 10.07 -33.58 -7.31
CA LYS A 503 9.19 -34.11 -6.22
C LYS A 503 8.38 -35.33 -6.64
N THR A 504 8.13 -35.50 -7.95
CA THR A 504 7.43 -36.70 -8.49
C THR A 504 8.36 -37.88 -8.73
N LYS A 505 9.68 -37.74 -8.52
CA LYS A 505 10.69 -38.82 -8.67
C LYS A 505 11.26 -39.32 -7.33
N LEU A 506 10.69 -38.88 -6.22
CA LEU A 506 10.92 -39.38 -4.85
C LEU A 506 9.61 -39.94 -4.28
#